data_ef07f82342dbef712a3bcf1a3b98e1cc
#
_entry.id   ef07f82342dbef712a3bcf1a3b98e1cc
#
_cell.length_a   1.000
_cell.length_b   1.000
_cell.length_c   1.000
_cell.angle_alpha   90.00
_cell.angle_beta   90.00
_cell.angle_gamma   90.00
#
_symmetry.space_group_name_H-M   'P 1'
#
loop_
_entity.id
_entity.type
_entity.pdbx_description
1 polymer ?
#
loop_
_entity_poly.entity_id
_entity_poly.type
_entity_poly.pdbx_seq_one_letter_code
_entity_poly.pdbx_strand_id
1 'polypeptide(L)'
;MHSFDELIQRSTAFSLQALEKAQGEVLDALQTSSATPLVKALQMIQLQKAISAVGMFSMFDAMLRDDLACSDGFRRAGELLEERNNVELKDRFMSFQLAINVLKHGRGRSYDTLVQKAGGLPFRITLTDEAFFAEGDVSEVATLIEVDDEFVRNCANVITEVAMALRNVAANGLE
;
A
#
# COMPACT_ATOMS: atom_id res chain seq x y z
N MET A 1 21.72 -12.78 -6.07
CA MET A 1 21.08 -11.89 -5.07
C MET A 1 19.62 -11.77 -5.44
N HIS A 2 18.69 -11.97 -4.50
CA HIS A 2 17.26 -11.81 -4.81
C HIS A 2 16.97 -10.36 -5.15
N SER A 3 16.13 -10.12 -6.14
CA SER A 3 15.73 -8.77 -6.52
C SER A 3 14.79 -8.16 -5.46
N PHE A 4 14.76 -6.84 -5.36
CA PHE A 4 13.93 -6.13 -4.38
C PHE A 4 12.44 -6.51 -4.47
N ASP A 5 11.93 -6.64 -5.69
CA ASP A 5 10.55 -7.04 -5.96
C ASP A 5 10.23 -8.48 -5.46
N GLU A 6 11.16 -9.43 -5.61
CA GLU A 6 10.99 -10.77 -5.04
C GLU A 6 10.95 -10.72 -3.52
N LEU A 7 11.83 -9.94 -2.90
CA LEU A 7 11.87 -9.79 -1.45
C LEU A 7 10.61 -9.11 -0.90
N ILE A 8 10.08 -8.09 -1.58
CA ILE A 8 8.85 -7.41 -1.21
C ILE A 8 7.66 -8.39 -1.22
N GLN A 9 7.52 -9.20 -2.27
CA GLN A 9 6.45 -10.18 -2.37
C GLN A 9 6.51 -11.23 -1.23
N ARG A 10 7.69 -11.80 -1.00
CA ARG A 10 7.89 -12.78 0.08
C ARG A 10 7.68 -12.19 1.46
N SER A 11 8.21 -10.99 1.71
CA SER A 11 8.05 -10.27 2.97
C SER A 11 6.58 -9.92 3.24
N THR A 12 5.85 -9.46 2.22
CA THR A 12 4.43 -9.17 2.31
C THR A 12 3.63 -10.44 2.66
N ALA A 13 3.84 -11.53 1.94
CA ALA A 13 3.17 -12.80 2.21
C ALA A 13 3.45 -13.29 3.64
N PHE A 14 4.70 -13.27 4.07
CA PHE A 14 5.09 -13.66 5.43
C PHE A 14 4.43 -12.78 6.49
N SER A 15 4.45 -11.47 6.31
CA SER A 15 3.89 -10.53 7.28
C SER A 15 2.38 -10.66 7.39
N LEU A 16 1.68 -10.75 6.26
CA LEU A 16 0.23 -10.93 6.25
C LEU A 16 -0.20 -12.26 6.89
N GLN A 17 0.50 -13.34 6.62
CA GLN A 17 0.23 -14.64 7.27
C GLN A 17 0.41 -14.58 8.79
N ALA A 18 1.45 -13.89 9.26
CA ALA A 18 1.68 -13.70 10.70
C ALA A 18 0.59 -12.85 11.36
N LEU A 19 0.14 -11.78 10.67
CA LEU A 19 -0.93 -10.90 11.15
C LEU A 19 -2.28 -11.61 11.14
N GLU A 20 -2.60 -12.40 10.11
CA GLU A 20 -3.82 -13.20 10.02
C GLU A 20 -3.90 -14.22 11.18
N LYS A 21 -2.79 -14.92 11.45
CA LYS A 21 -2.72 -15.84 12.59
C LYS A 21 -2.96 -15.11 13.92
N ALA A 22 -2.28 -13.99 14.13
CA ALA A 22 -2.44 -13.18 15.35
C ALA A 22 -3.88 -12.65 15.48
N GLN A 23 -4.50 -12.24 14.38
CA GLN A 23 -5.90 -11.79 14.36
C GLN A 23 -6.85 -12.92 14.72
N GLY A 24 -6.65 -14.13 14.20
CA GLY A 24 -7.45 -15.31 14.55
C GLY A 24 -7.39 -15.62 16.05
N GLU A 25 -6.19 -15.63 16.64
CA GLU A 25 -5.99 -15.87 18.08
C GLU A 25 -6.69 -14.81 18.94
N VAL A 26 -6.67 -13.54 18.53
CA VAL A 26 -7.36 -12.45 19.24
C VAL A 26 -8.88 -12.58 19.10
N LEU A 27 -9.39 -12.90 17.91
CA LEU A 27 -10.83 -13.09 17.69
C LEU A 27 -11.39 -14.26 18.48
N ASP A 28 -10.65 -15.38 18.56
CA ASP A 28 -11.02 -16.54 19.38
C ASP A 28 -11.08 -16.17 20.88
N ALA A 29 -10.10 -15.39 21.36
CA ALA A 29 -10.09 -14.91 22.73
C ALA A 29 -11.25 -13.94 23.04
N LEU A 30 -11.66 -13.12 22.06
CA LEU A 30 -12.80 -12.19 22.20
C LEU A 30 -14.15 -12.90 22.33
N GLN A 31 -14.28 -14.15 21.89
CA GLN A 31 -15.51 -14.94 22.09
C GLN A 31 -15.79 -15.22 23.55
N THR A 32 -14.78 -15.23 24.41
CA THR A 32 -14.87 -15.54 25.84
C THR A 32 -14.52 -14.38 26.77
N SER A 33 -13.99 -13.28 26.23
CA SER A 33 -13.51 -12.15 27.02
C SER A 33 -13.65 -10.83 26.26
N SER A 34 -14.26 -9.83 26.89
CA SER A 34 -14.36 -8.46 26.36
C SER A 34 -13.19 -7.56 26.82
N ALA A 35 -12.00 -8.13 27.03
CA ALA A 35 -10.87 -7.41 27.60
C ALA A 35 -10.33 -6.35 26.62
N THR A 36 -10.19 -5.10 27.08
CA THR A 36 -9.62 -3.98 26.34
C THR A 36 -8.28 -4.30 25.64
N PRO A 37 -7.35 -5.11 26.19
CA PRO A 37 -6.13 -5.49 25.49
C PRO A 37 -6.36 -6.23 24.17
N LEU A 38 -7.42 -7.02 24.05
CA LEU A 38 -7.75 -7.75 22.82
C LEU A 38 -8.19 -6.79 21.72
N VAL A 39 -9.02 -5.80 22.05
CA VAL A 39 -9.41 -4.74 21.11
C VAL A 39 -8.19 -3.95 20.63
N LYS A 40 -7.30 -3.58 21.55
CA LYS A 40 -6.04 -2.91 21.20
C LYS A 40 -5.16 -3.78 20.30
N ALA A 41 -5.15 -5.09 20.49
CA ALA A 41 -4.40 -6.01 19.63
C ALA A 41 -4.93 -5.98 18.18
N LEU A 42 -6.26 -5.93 17.95
CA LEU A 42 -6.82 -5.75 16.61
C LEU A 42 -6.41 -4.42 15.99
N GLN A 43 -6.47 -3.32 16.75
CA GLN A 43 -6.01 -2.01 16.28
C GLN A 43 -4.51 -2.01 15.90
N MET A 44 -3.68 -2.71 16.68
CA MET A 44 -2.24 -2.87 16.38
C MET A 44 -2.03 -3.65 15.08
N ILE A 45 -2.82 -4.69 14.82
CA ILE A 45 -2.76 -5.47 13.57
C ILE A 45 -3.09 -4.58 12.37
N GLN A 46 -4.15 -3.78 12.45
CA GLN A 46 -4.53 -2.83 11.40
C GLN A 46 -3.45 -1.77 11.18
N LEU A 47 -2.93 -1.19 12.26
CA LEU A 47 -1.83 -0.24 12.17
C LEU A 47 -0.59 -0.85 11.49
N GLN A 48 -0.27 -2.12 11.81
CA GLN A 48 0.88 -2.80 11.22
C GLN A 48 0.74 -2.99 9.70
N LYS A 49 -0.47 -3.25 9.19
CA LYS A 49 -0.75 -3.28 7.75
C LYS A 49 -0.44 -1.93 7.09
N ALA A 50 -0.90 -0.82 7.70
CA ALA A 50 -0.62 0.52 7.19
C ALA A 50 0.88 0.86 7.22
N ILE A 51 1.58 0.52 8.30
CA ILE A 51 3.04 0.69 8.41
C ILE A 51 3.75 -0.09 7.31
N SER A 52 3.34 -1.34 7.05
CA SER A 52 3.92 -2.18 6.01
C SER A 52 3.75 -1.57 4.62
N ALA A 53 2.56 -1.09 4.28
CA ALA A 53 2.28 -0.44 3.01
C ALA A 53 3.12 0.85 2.82
N VAL A 54 3.17 1.71 3.81
CA VAL A 54 3.99 2.94 3.79
C VAL A 54 5.48 2.60 3.68
N GLY A 55 5.94 1.61 4.45
CA GLY A 55 7.34 1.18 4.46
C GLY A 55 7.83 0.67 3.12
N MET A 56 7.07 -0.23 2.46
CA MET A 56 7.47 -0.78 1.17
C MET A 56 7.51 0.29 0.06
N PHE A 57 6.57 1.24 0.04
CA PHE A 57 6.62 2.35 -0.91
C PHE A 57 7.79 3.30 -0.64
N SER A 58 8.10 3.57 0.62
CA SER A 58 9.25 4.43 0.97
C SER A 58 10.57 3.81 0.55
N MET A 59 10.73 2.49 0.75
CA MET A 59 11.92 1.75 0.30
C MET A 59 12.00 1.69 -1.22
N PHE A 60 10.86 1.54 -1.90
CA PHE A 60 10.80 1.52 -3.35
C PHE A 60 11.18 2.86 -3.96
N ASP A 61 10.71 3.99 -3.38
CA ASP A 61 11.12 5.33 -3.82
C ASP A 61 12.64 5.53 -3.70
N ALA A 62 13.23 5.10 -2.58
CA ALA A 62 14.67 5.18 -2.38
C ALA A 62 15.45 4.37 -3.43
N MET A 63 15.00 3.15 -3.74
CA MET A 63 15.58 2.30 -4.78
C MET A 63 15.44 2.94 -6.16
N LEU A 64 14.27 3.47 -6.51
CA LEU A 64 14.06 4.14 -7.79
C LEU A 64 14.96 5.36 -7.96
N ARG A 65 15.18 6.15 -6.90
CA ARG A 65 16.09 7.30 -6.95
C ARG A 65 17.53 6.89 -7.24
N ASP A 66 17.97 5.79 -6.65
CA ASP A 66 19.31 5.25 -6.86
C ASP A 66 19.45 4.67 -8.26
N ASP A 67 18.54 3.77 -8.66
CA ASP A 67 18.58 3.08 -9.96
C ASP A 67 18.42 4.02 -11.15
N LEU A 68 17.60 5.08 -11.01
CA LEU A 68 17.30 6.05 -12.08
C LEU A 68 18.14 7.34 -12.00
N ALA A 69 19.05 7.42 -11.01
CA ALA A 69 19.90 8.59 -10.74
C ALA A 69 19.09 9.92 -10.72
N CYS A 70 17.98 9.95 -10.00
CA CYS A 70 17.06 11.09 -9.96
C CYS A 70 16.68 11.50 -8.53
N SER A 71 16.16 12.71 -8.37
CA SER A 71 15.73 13.22 -7.06
C SER A 71 14.30 12.82 -6.67
N ASP A 72 13.47 12.39 -7.65
CA ASP A 72 12.08 11.99 -7.48
C ASP A 72 11.83 10.69 -8.25
N GLY A 73 11.96 9.56 -7.53
CA GLY A 73 11.87 8.22 -8.11
C GLY A 73 10.49 7.92 -8.68
N PHE A 74 9.45 8.30 -7.98
CA PHE A 74 8.08 8.02 -8.43
C PHE A 74 7.69 8.81 -9.67
N ARG A 75 8.03 10.09 -9.71
CA ARG A 75 7.78 10.92 -10.88
C ARG A 75 8.52 10.36 -12.10
N ARG A 76 9.81 10.03 -11.95
CA ARG A 76 10.61 9.50 -13.08
C ARG A 76 10.11 8.12 -13.53
N ALA A 77 9.74 7.26 -12.62
CA ALA A 77 9.11 5.97 -12.95
C ALA A 77 7.80 6.16 -13.74
N GLY A 78 6.96 7.10 -13.32
CA GLY A 78 5.71 7.43 -14.02
C GLY A 78 5.95 7.94 -15.45
N GLU A 79 6.94 8.82 -15.66
CA GLU A 79 7.35 9.30 -16.98
C GLU A 79 7.81 8.13 -17.88
N LEU A 80 8.65 7.25 -17.35
CA LEU A 80 9.14 6.07 -18.08
C LEU A 80 8.05 5.08 -18.44
N LEU A 81 7.07 4.88 -17.59
CA LEU A 81 5.90 4.04 -17.89
C LEU A 81 5.06 4.64 -19.02
N GLU A 82 4.87 5.96 -19.02
CA GLU A 82 4.17 6.68 -20.10
C GLU A 82 4.91 6.62 -21.42
N GLU A 83 6.22 6.89 -21.44
CA GLU A 83 7.09 6.78 -22.62
C GLU A 83 6.99 5.39 -23.28
N ARG A 84 6.66 4.35 -22.48
CA ARG A 84 6.49 2.96 -22.93
C ARG A 84 5.06 2.56 -23.23
N ASN A 85 4.16 3.55 -23.27
CA ASN A 85 2.73 3.32 -23.48
C ASN A 85 2.08 2.37 -22.45
N ASN A 86 2.65 2.30 -21.23
CA ASN A 86 2.10 1.50 -20.12
C ASN A 86 1.27 2.39 -19.17
N VAL A 87 0.27 3.05 -19.75
CA VAL A 87 -0.53 4.08 -19.08
C VAL A 87 -1.35 3.49 -17.94
N GLU A 88 -1.91 2.30 -18.13
CA GLU A 88 -2.72 1.62 -17.10
C GLU A 88 -1.90 1.34 -15.81
N LEU A 89 -0.70 0.79 -15.96
CA LEU A 89 0.18 0.54 -14.82
C LEU A 89 0.63 1.85 -14.17
N LYS A 90 0.94 2.88 -14.97
CA LYS A 90 1.24 4.22 -14.46
C LYS A 90 0.10 4.76 -13.60
N ASP A 91 -1.14 4.74 -14.09
CA ASP A 91 -2.30 5.29 -13.39
C ASP A 91 -2.58 4.53 -12.08
N ARG A 92 -2.46 3.21 -12.11
CA ARG A 92 -2.58 2.38 -10.92
C ARG A 92 -1.46 2.68 -9.91
N PHE A 93 -0.21 2.75 -10.35
CA PHE A 93 0.94 3.11 -9.50
C PHE A 93 0.78 4.48 -8.84
N MET A 94 0.40 5.49 -9.61
CA MET A 94 0.17 6.85 -9.10
C MET A 94 -1.00 6.89 -8.11
N SER A 95 -2.04 6.07 -8.30
CA SER A 95 -3.16 5.97 -7.35
C SER A 95 -2.70 5.40 -5.99
N PHE A 96 -1.88 4.35 -5.99
CA PHE A 96 -1.29 3.83 -4.75
C PHE A 96 -0.32 4.83 -4.10
N GLN A 97 0.52 5.53 -4.88
CA GLN A 97 1.38 6.60 -4.35
C GLN A 97 0.57 7.68 -3.61
N LEU A 98 -0.55 8.11 -4.20
CA LEU A 98 -1.45 9.07 -3.56
C LEU A 98 -2.06 8.49 -2.28
N ALA A 99 -2.47 7.22 -2.27
CA ALA A 99 -2.98 6.54 -1.07
C ALA A 99 -1.94 6.49 0.05
N ILE A 100 -0.70 6.15 -0.28
CA ILE A 100 0.42 6.17 0.68
C ILE A 100 0.66 7.59 1.23
N ASN A 101 0.57 8.62 0.40
CA ASN A 101 0.67 10.00 0.86
C ASN A 101 -0.48 10.38 1.81
N VAL A 102 -1.70 9.90 1.56
CA VAL A 102 -2.84 10.10 2.47
C VAL A 102 -2.61 9.38 3.80
N LEU A 103 -2.09 8.15 3.79
CA LEU A 103 -1.75 7.43 5.02
C LEU A 103 -0.68 8.15 5.86
N LYS A 104 0.27 8.83 5.21
CA LYS A 104 1.37 9.55 5.87
C LYS A 104 0.97 10.93 6.37
N HIS A 105 0.11 11.64 5.64
CA HIS A 105 -0.11 13.07 5.83
C HIS A 105 -1.57 13.44 6.10
N GLY A 106 -2.50 12.49 5.98
CA GLY A 106 -3.94 12.73 6.15
C GLY A 106 -4.56 13.51 5.00
N ARG A 107 -5.57 14.32 5.33
CA ARG A 107 -6.30 15.16 4.36
C ARG A 107 -5.38 16.20 3.74
N GLY A 108 -5.53 16.42 2.42
CA GLY A 108 -4.76 17.38 1.64
C GLY A 108 -4.84 17.07 0.16
N ARG A 109 -3.97 17.63 -0.66
CA ARG A 109 -4.01 17.53 -2.12
C ARG A 109 -4.11 16.08 -2.63
N SER A 110 -3.38 15.15 -2.03
CA SER A 110 -3.44 13.72 -2.42
C SER A 110 -4.81 13.12 -2.15
N TYR A 111 -5.40 13.43 -0.99
CA TYR A 111 -6.76 13.01 -0.64
C TYR A 111 -7.79 13.59 -1.61
N ASP A 112 -7.74 14.90 -1.87
CA ASP A 112 -8.68 15.57 -2.78
C ASP A 112 -8.63 14.98 -4.19
N THR A 113 -7.42 14.63 -4.67
CA THR A 113 -7.22 13.96 -5.96
C THR A 113 -7.84 12.57 -5.98
N LEU A 114 -7.69 11.78 -4.90
CA LEU A 114 -8.29 10.44 -4.81
C LEU A 114 -9.81 10.50 -4.74
N VAL A 115 -10.39 11.46 -4.00
CA VAL A 115 -11.85 11.65 -3.92
C VAL A 115 -12.44 11.88 -5.31
N GLN A 116 -11.78 12.67 -6.16
CA GLN A 116 -12.23 12.90 -7.54
C GLN A 116 -12.21 11.63 -8.41
N LYS A 117 -11.39 10.64 -8.04
CA LYS A 117 -11.23 9.36 -8.75
C LYS A 117 -11.91 8.18 -8.07
N ALA A 118 -12.67 8.39 -6.99
CA ALA A 118 -13.12 7.34 -6.07
C ALA A 118 -13.80 6.13 -6.76
N GLY A 119 -14.59 6.38 -7.82
CA GLY A 119 -15.28 5.31 -8.55
C GLY A 119 -14.39 4.37 -9.40
N GLY A 120 -13.09 4.67 -9.56
CA GLY A 120 -12.16 3.87 -10.37
C GLY A 120 -10.91 3.41 -9.62
N LEU A 121 -10.87 3.57 -8.29
CA LEU A 121 -9.72 3.17 -7.48
C LEU A 121 -9.75 1.67 -7.19
N PRO A 122 -8.57 1.00 -7.14
CA PRO A 122 -8.45 -0.41 -6.75
C PRO A 122 -8.47 -0.61 -5.22
N PHE A 123 -8.93 0.37 -4.45
CA PHE A 123 -9.07 0.36 -2.99
C PHE A 123 -10.14 1.36 -2.58
N ARG A 124 -10.60 1.24 -1.32
CA ARG A 124 -11.61 2.15 -0.78
C ARG A 124 -10.98 3.35 -0.09
N ILE A 125 -11.65 4.50 -0.21
CA ILE A 125 -11.32 5.75 0.45
C ILE A 125 -12.54 6.22 1.25
N THR A 126 -12.34 6.70 2.48
CA THR A 126 -13.40 7.32 3.28
C THR A 126 -13.72 8.70 2.70
N LEU A 127 -14.94 8.89 2.26
CA LEU A 127 -15.46 10.19 1.85
C LEU A 127 -15.81 11.05 3.08
N THR A 128 -16.11 12.32 2.86
CA THR A 128 -16.23 13.31 3.96
C THR A 128 -17.30 12.95 5.01
N ASP A 129 -18.32 12.18 4.61
CA ASP A 129 -19.46 11.82 5.46
C ASP A 129 -19.58 10.29 5.68
N GLU A 130 -18.52 9.55 5.39
CA GLU A 130 -18.49 8.08 5.49
C GLU A 130 -17.47 7.62 6.55
N ALA A 131 -17.74 6.45 7.14
CA ALA A 131 -16.79 5.68 7.91
C ALA A 131 -16.72 4.25 7.35
N PHE A 132 -15.56 3.59 7.45
CA PHE A 132 -15.40 2.20 7.01
C PHE A 132 -16.07 1.20 7.95
N PHE A 133 -16.34 1.60 9.18
CA PHE A 133 -16.87 0.75 10.25
C PHE A 133 -18.10 1.38 10.88
N ALA A 134 -18.94 0.57 11.50
CA ALA A 134 -20.11 1.02 12.24
C ALA A 134 -19.71 1.86 13.45
N GLU A 135 -20.53 2.86 13.79
CA GLU A 135 -20.33 3.66 15.00
C GLU A 135 -20.29 2.75 16.24
N GLY A 136 -19.21 2.84 17.02
CA GLY A 136 -18.97 1.99 18.18
C GLY A 136 -18.03 0.78 17.93
N ASP A 137 -17.61 0.50 16.69
CA ASP A 137 -16.57 -0.48 16.44
C ASP A 137 -15.20 0.13 16.77
N VAL A 138 -14.70 -0.21 17.96
CA VAL A 138 -13.42 0.30 18.48
C VAL A 138 -12.24 -0.57 18.06
N SER A 139 -12.44 -1.62 17.26
CA SER A 139 -11.38 -2.52 16.82
C SER A 139 -10.59 -1.98 15.63
N GLU A 140 -11.14 -1.02 14.91
CA GLU A 140 -10.50 -0.44 13.71
C GLU A 140 -9.71 0.83 14.03
N VAL A 141 -8.69 1.07 13.20
CA VAL A 141 -7.93 2.33 13.18
C VAL A 141 -8.58 3.27 12.17
N ALA A 142 -8.99 4.44 12.62
CA ALA A 142 -9.59 5.44 11.74
C ALA A 142 -8.54 5.97 10.74
N THR A 143 -8.57 5.46 9.52
CA THR A 143 -7.76 5.92 8.40
C THR A 143 -8.66 6.45 7.27
N LEU A 144 -8.11 7.30 6.42
CA LEU A 144 -8.82 7.79 5.24
C LEU A 144 -8.76 6.81 4.05
N ILE A 145 -7.94 5.79 4.17
CA ILE A 145 -7.80 4.68 3.21
C ILE A 145 -8.10 3.38 3.96
N GLU A 146 -8.92 2.51 3.42
CA GLU A 146 -9.11 1.17 3.94
C GLU A 146 -7.85 0.33 3.67
N VAL A 147 -7.17 -0.08 4.75
CA VAL A 147 -5.92 -0.84 4.66
C VAL A 147 -6.18 -2.26 5.13
N ASP A 148 -6.76 -3.06 4.25
CA ASP A 148 -6.94 -4.48 4.42
C ASP A 148 -5.76 -5.29 3.84
N ASP A 149 -5.86 -6.62 3.88
CA ASP A 149 -4.86 -7.52 3.31
C ASP A 149 -4.73 -7.36 1.80
N GLU A 150 -5.85 -7.07 1.12
CA GLU A 150 -5.88 -6.89 -0.32
C GLU A 150 -5.14 -5.63 -0.72
N PHE A 151 -5.34 -4.53 0.00
CA PHE A 151 -4.60 -3.29 -0.21
C PHE A 151 -3.08 -3.51 -0.08
N VAL A 152 -2.65 -4.22 0.98
CA VAL A 152 -1.21 -4.47 1.21
C VAL A 152 -0.62 -5.36 0.11
N ARG A 153 -1.34 -6.42 -0.32
CA ARG A 153 -0.93 -7.27 -1.45
C ARG A 153 -0.85 -6.46 -2.75
N ASN A 154 -1.83 -5.62 -3.02
CA ASN A 154 -1.86 -4.78 -4.22
C ASN A 154 -0.73 -3.73 -4.22
N CYS A 155 -0.34 -3.21 -3.07
CA CYS A 155 0.88 -2.41 -2.93
C CYS A 155 2.13 -3.17 -3.39
N ALA A 156 2.32 -4.41 -2.92
CA ALA A 156 3.45 -5.25 -3.32
C ALA A 156 3.40 -5.60 -4.81
N ASN A 157 2.21 -5.91 -5.34
CA ASN A 157 2.01 -6.25 -6.76
C ASN A 157 2.37 -5.09 -7.67
N VAL A 158 1.87 -3.88 -7.40
CA VAL A 158 2.16 -2.71 -8.23
C VAL A 158 3.63 -2.33 -8.19
N ILE A 159 4.30 -2.44 -7.05
CA ILE A 159 5.75 -2.25 -6.93
C ILE A 159 6.50 -3.25 -7.81
N THR A 160 6.12 -4.52 -7.75
CA THR A 160 6.74 -5.59 -8.55
C THR A 160 6.56 -5.35 -10.04
N GLU A 161 5.35 -5.04 -10.48
CA GLU A 161 5.04 -4.79 -11.89
C GLU A 161 5.80 -3.57 -12.42
N VAL A 162 5.87 -2.48 -11.65
CA VAL A 162 6.66 -1.29 -12.03
C VAL A 162 8.15 -1.63 -12.11
N ALA A 163 8.70 -2.32 -11.11
CA ALA A 163 10.10 -2.72 -11.11
C ALA A 163 10.45 -3.61 -12.31
N MET A 164 9.57 -4.56 -12.66
CA MET A 164 9.74 -5.42 -13.84
C MET A 164 9.65 -4.62 -15.15
N ALA A 165 8.66 -3.74 -15.26
CA ALA A 165 8.48 -2.89 -16.45
C ALA A 165 9.68 -1.96 -16.67
N LEU A 166 10.32 -1.47 -15.60
CA LEU A 166 11.51 -0.61 -15.71
C LEU A 166 12.77 -1.38 -16.05
N ARG A 167 12.97 -2.62 -15.55
CA ARG A 167 14.16 -3.46 -15.83
C ARG A 167 14.24 -4.01 -17.23
N ASN A 168 13.13 -4.37 -17.84
CA ASN A 168 13.10 -4.96 -19.19
C ASN A 168 13.70 -4.05 -20.27
N VAL A 169 14.16 -2.86 -19.92
CA VAL A 169 14.78 -1.88 -20.84
C VAL A 169 16.30 -1.82 -20.69
N ALA A 170 16.85 -2.12 -19.53
CA ALA A 170 18.30 -2.26 -19.41
C ALA A 170 18.84 -3.42 -20.26
N ALA A 171 17.99 -4.42 -20.55
CA ALA A 171 18.35 -5.57 -21.38
C ALA A 171 18.24 -5.29 -22.89
N ASN A 172 17.33 -4.41 -23.34
CA ASN A 172 17.06 -4.14 -24.77
C ASN A 172 17.78 -2.88 -25.31
N GLY A 173 18.51 -2.15 -24.48
CA GLY A 173 19.27 -0.96 -24.87
C GLY A 173 20.76 -1.19 -25.10
N LEU A 174 21.20 -2.45 -25.16
CA LEU A 174 22.59 -2.86 -25.41
C LEU A 174 22.79 -3.60 -26.75
N GLU A 175 21.87 -3.40 -27.71
CA GLU A 175 22.11 -3.81 -29.11
C GLU A 175 22.40 -2.61 -30.02
#